data_e591191839bb25b4633cd21114ca5170
#
_entry.id   e591191839bb25b4633cd21114ca5170
#
_cell.length_a   1.000
_cell.length_b   1.000
_cell.length_c   1.000
_cell.angle_alpha   90.00
_cell.angle_beta   90.00
_cell.angle_gamma   90.00
#
_symmetry.space_group_name_H-M   'P 1'
#
loop_
_entity.id
_entity.type
_entity.pdbx_description
1 polymer ?
#
loop_
_entity_poly.entity_id
_entity_poly.type
_entity_poly.pdbx_seq_one_letter_code
_entity_poly.pdbx_strand_id
1 'polypeptide(L)'
;MNIFEMLRIDEGLRLKIYKDTEGYYTIGIGHLLTKSPSLSVAKSELDKAIGRNCNGVITKDEAEKLFNQDVDAAVRGILRNAKLKPVYDSLDAVRRCALINMVFQMGETGVAGFTN
;
A
#
# COMPACT_ATOMS: atom_id res chain seq x y z
N MET A 1 9.59 12.08 11.61
CA MET A 1 9.35 10.83 10.85
C MET A 1 8.37 11.12 9.72
N ASN A 2 8.70 10.73 8.50
CA ASN A 2 7.80 10.90 7.36
C ASN A 2 6.93 9.65 7.19
N ILE A 3 5.93 9.73 6.30
CA ILE A 3 5.01 8.61 6.06
C ILE A 3 5.74 7.34 5.59
N PHE A 4 6.78 7.51 4.78
CA PHE A 4 7.57 6.39 4.27
C PHE A 4 8.22 5.61 5.42
N GLU A 5 8.88 6.30 6.34
CA GLU A 5 9.52 5.68 7.50
C GLU A 5 8.51 5.00 8.41
N MET A 6 7.39 5.66 8.66
CA MET A 6 6.34 5.13 9.52
C MET A 6 5.77 3.82 8.98
N LEU A 7 5.40 3.78 7.70
CA LEU A 7 4.84 2.58 7.09
C LEU A 7 5.89 1.48 6.91
N ARG A 8 7.14 1.85 6.65
CA ARG A 8 8.22 0.89 6.55
C ARG A 8 8.46 0.16 7.87
N ILE A 9 8.35 0.87 8.99
CA ILE A 9 8.48 0.25 10.32
C ILE A 9 7.29 -0.67 10.57
N ASP A 10 6.06 -0.21 10.27
CA ASP A 10 4.84 -0.97 10.53
C ASP A 10 4.70 -2.21 9.62
N GLU A 11 4.99 -2.05 8.32
CA GLU A 11 4.78 -3.11 7.32
C GLU A 11 6.01 -3.97 7.10
N GLY A 12 7.22 -3.42 7.34
CA GLY A 12 8.47 -4.06 6.98
C GLY A 12 8.77 -3.98 5.49
N LEU A 13 10.02 -4.21 5.12
CA LEU A 13 10.47 -4.22 3.73
C LEU A 13 10.81 -5.64 3.31
N ARG A 14 10.12 -6.15 2.28
CA ARG A 14 10.36 -7.48 1.70
C ARG A 14 10.66 -7.36 0.22
N LEU A 15 11.78 -7.90 -0.21
CA LEU A 15 12.20 -7.87 -1.62
C LEU A 15 11.75 -9.09 -2.41
N LYS A 16 11.16 -10.07 -1.73
CA LYS A 16 10.60 -11.28 -2.35
C LYS A 16 9.10 -11.37 -2.03
N ILE A 17 8.35 -12.02 -2.91
CA ILE A 17 6.92 -12.26 -2.67
C ILE A 17 6.74 -13.06 -1.38
N TYR A 18 5.83 -12.59 -0.53
CA TYR A 18 5.46 -13.26 0.71
C TYR A 18 3.94 -13.22 0.87
N LYS A 19 3.43 -14.00 1.81
CA LYS A 19 2.01 -13.97 2.16
C LYS A 19 1.80 -13.07 3.37
N ASP A 20 0.79 -12.20 3.27
CA ASP A 20 0.41 -11.32 4.38
C ASP A 20 -0.34 -12.13 5.47
N THR A 21 -0.87 -11.41 6.48
CA THR A 21 -1.59 -12.06 7.59
C THR A 21 -2.84 -12.80 7.13
N GLU A 22 -3.42 -12.42 6.00
CA GLU A 22 -4.61 -13.07 5.43
C GLU A 22 -4.26 -14.15 4.39
N GLY A 23 -2.97 -14.35 4.13
CA GLY A 23 -2.50 -15.35 3.19
C GLY A 23 -2.46 -14.89 1.74
N TYR A 24 -2.53 -13.59 1.48
CA TYR A 24 -2.47 -13.04 0.14
C TYR A 24 -1.03 -12.67 -0.26
N TYR A 25 -0.69 -12.88 -1.54
CA TYR A 25 0.63 -12.56 -2.04
C TYR A 25 0.88 -11.06 -2.04
N THR A 26 1.99 -10.67 -1.43
CA THR A 26 2.36 -9.29 -1.15
C THR A 26 3.87 -9.14 -1.38
N ILE A 27 4.34 -7.92 -1.62
CA ILE A 27 5.77 -7.64 -1.78
C ILE A 27 6.08 -6.21 -1.36
N GLY A 28 7.35 -5.91 -1.18
CA GLY A 28 7.81 -4.55 -0.85
C GLY A 28 7.34 -4.13 0.54
N ILE A 29 6.74 -2.96 0.62
CA ILE A 29 6.23 -2.38 1.86
C ILE A 29 4.70 -2.53 1.85
N GLY A 30 4.22 -3.75 2.07
CA GLY A 30 2.78 -4.02 2.16
C GLY A 30 2.03 -3.87 0.83
N HIS A 31 2.71 -4.01 -0.32
CA HIS A 31 2.04 -3.92 -1.62
C HIS A 31 1.36 -5.25 -1.97
N LEU A 32 0.04 -5.27 -1.93
CA LEU A 32 -0.75 -6.45 -2.31
C LEU A 32 -0.66 -6.69 -3.81
N LEU A 33 -0.23 -7.89 -4.21
CA LEU A 33 -0.14 -8.26 -5.62
C LEU A 33 -1.44 -8.86 -6.14
N THR A 34 -1.99 -9.84 -5.42
CA THR A 34 -3.23 -10.50 -5.80
C THR A 34 -3.82 -11.24 -4.61
N LYS A 35 -5.12 -11.38 -4.61
CA LYS A 35 -5.84 -12.23 -3.65
C LYS A 35 -5.97 -13.67 -4.15
N SER A 36 -5.56 -13.93 -5.39
CA SER A 36 -5.55 -15.27 -5.96
C SER A 36 -4.54 -16.17 -5.24
N PRO A 37 -4.84 -17.45 -5.03
CA PRO A 37 -3.87 -18.39 -4.46
C PRO A 37 -2.76 -18.80 -5.43
N SER A 38 -2.78 -18.31 -6.67
CA SER A 38 -1.80 -18.65 -7.69
C SER A 38 -0.56 -17.77 -7.62
N LEU A 39 0.60 -18.37 -7.39
CA LEU A 39 1.88 -17.65 -7.41
C LEU A 39 2.20 -17.11 -8.81
N SER A 40 1.79 -17.81 -9.87
CA SER A 40 1.96 -17.34 -11.25
C SER A 40 1.26 -16.00 -11.47
N VAL A 41 0.04 -15.85 -10.95
CA VAL A 41 -0.71 -14.59 -11.03
C VAL A 41 0.02 -13.49 -10.27
N ALA A 42 0.51 -13.80 -9.06
CA ALA A 42 1.26 -12.83 -8.26
C ALA A 42 2.52 -12.35 -8.99
N LYS A 43 3.27 -13.24 -9.59
CA LYS A 43 4.47 -12.90 -10.37
C LYS A 43 4.12 -12.03 -11.59
N SER A 44 3.02 -12.35 -12.28
CA SER A 44 2.56 -11.57 -13.42
C SER A 44 2.17 -10.15 -13.02
N GLU A 45 1.44 -10.01 -11.93
CA GLU A 45 1.07 -8.69 -11.40
C GLU A 45 2.31 -7.88 -10.99
N LEU A 46 3.29 -8.53 -10.37
CA LEU A 46 4.55 -7.89 -10.01
C LEU A 46 5.29 -7.37 -11.23
N ASP A 47 5.42 -8.19 -12.27
CA ASP A 47 6.11 -7.81 -13.50
C ASP A 47 5.44 -6.61 -14.16
N LYS A 48 4.11 -6.56 -14.16
CA LYS A 48 3.35 -5.42 -14.66
C LYS A 48 3.59 -4.16 -13.83
N ALA A 49 3.61 -4.29 -12.52
CA ALA A 49 3.78 -3.15 -11.62
C ALA A 49 5.17 -2.54 -11.74
N ILE A 50 6.20 -3.37 -11.89
CA ILE A 50 7.59 -2.92 -11.99
C ILE A 50 7.96 -2.54 -13.43
N GLY A 51 7.42 -3.23 -14.42
CA GLY A 51 7.70 -3.00 -15.83
C GLY A 51 8.87 -3.82 -16.37
N ARG A 52 9.22 -4.93 -15.69
CA ARG A 52 10.25 -5.87 -16.13
C ARG A 52 9.94 -7.25 -15.58
N ASN A 53 10.65 -8.27 -16.08
CA ASN A 53 10.54 -9.62 -15.55
C ASN A 53 11.33 -9.73 -14.25
N CYS A 54 10.62 -9.68 -13.12
CA CYS A 54 11.21 -9.67 -11.77
C CYS A 54 11.49 -11.06 -11.22
N ASN A 55 10.82 -12.07 -11.73
CA ASN A 55 10.92 -13.45 -11.22
C ASN A 55 10.65 -13.54 -9.71
N GLY A 56 9.72 -12.74 -9.22
CA GLY A 56 9.32 -12.74 -7.82
C GLY A 56 10.25 -12.00 -6.86
N VAL A 57 11.22 -11.26 -7.37
CA VAL A 57 12.20 -10.52 -6.56
C VAL A 57 12.36 -9.11 -7.12
N ILE A 58 12.42 -8.12 -6.24
CA ILE A 58 12.63 -6.72 -6.60
C ILE A 58 13.80 -6.13 -5.82
N THR A 59 14.27 -4.97 -6.25
CA THR A 59 15.29 -4.21 -5.51
C THR A 59 14.62 -3.30 -4.48
N LYS A 60 15.43 -2.79 -3.55
CA LYS A 60 14.96 -1.82 -2.56
C LYS A 60 14.37 -0.57 -3.24
N ASP A 61 15.04 -0.06 -4.27
CA ASP A 61 14.57 1.12 -5.02
C ASP A 61 13.21 0.85 -5.68
N GLU A 62 13.03 -0.33 -6.23
CA GLU A 62 11.76 -0.74 -6.82
C GLU A 62 10.66 -0.82 -5.77
N ALA A 63 10.97 -1.37 -4.58
CA ALA A 63 10.03 -1.43 -3.47
C ALA A 63 9.61 -0.03 -3.02
N GLU A 64 10.55 0.90 -2.93
CA GLU A 64 10.27 2.29 -2.57
C GLU A 64 9.41 2.98 -3.63
N LYS A 65 9.67 2.73 -4.90
CA LYS A 65 8.88 3.28 -5.99
C LYS A 65 7.43 2.79 -5.92
N LEU A 66 7.23 1.49 -5.72
CA LEU A 66 5.88 0.93 -5.53
C LEU A 66 5.19 1.56 -4.34
N PHE A 67 5.90 1.70 -3.24
CA PHE A 67 5.36 2.31 -2.02
C PHE A 67 4.92 3.74 -2.27
N ASN A 68 5.73 4.54 -2.95
CA ASN A 68 5.38 5.93 -3.29
C ASN A 68 4.13 5.99 -4.16
N GLN A 69 4.00 5.10 -5.13
CA GLN A 69 2.81 5.00 -5.96
C GLN A 69 1.58 4.63 -5.14
N ASP A 70 1.72 3.71 -4.21
CA ASP A 70 0.62 3.27 -3.34
C ASP A 70 0.18 4.40 -2.40
N VAL A 71 1.12 5.15 -1.85
CA VAL A 71 0.81 6.31 -0.99
C VAL A 71 0.08 7.38 -1.80
N ASP A 72 0.55 7.68 -3.00
CA ASP A 72 -0.12 8.64 -3.89
C ASP A 72 -1.55 8.20 -4.19
N ALA A 73 -1.74 6.92 -4.49
CA ALA A 73 -3.06 6.37 -4.76
C ALA A 73 -3.98 6.49 -3.53
N ALA A 74 -3.44 6.22 -2.34
CA ALA A 74 -4.19 6.34 -1.09
C ALA A 74 -4.62 7.79 -0.85
N VAL A 75 -3.72 8.75 -1.03
CA VAL A 75 -4.03 10.17 -0.86
C VAL A 75 -5.09 10.62 -1.87
N ARG A 76 -4.94 10.24 -3.13
CA ARG A 76 -5.94 10.56 -4.17
C ARG A 76 -7.30 9.97 -3.82
N GLY A 77 -7.34 8.74 -3.32
CA GLY A 77 -8.56 8.10 -2.87
C GLY A 77 -9.23 8.88 -1.74
N ILE A 78 -8.45 9.34 -0.77
CA ILE A 78 -8.94 10.17 0.34
C ILE A 78 -9.55 11.47 -0.19
N LEU A 79 -8.84 12.15 -1.08
CA LEU A 79 -9.28 13.45 -1.61
C LEU A 79 -10.50 13.36 -2.51
N ARG A 80 -10.73 12.20 -3.15
CA ARG A 80 -11.92 11.95 -3.96
C ARG A 80 -13.12 11.53 -3.12
N ASN A 81 -12.90 11.07 -1.90
CA ASN A 81 -13.96 10.55 -1.05
C ASN A 81 -14.61 11.69 -0.26
N ALA A 82 -15.91 11.90 -0.47
CA ALA A 82 -16.66 12.99 0.15
C ALA A 82 -16.68 12.90 1.69
N LYS A 83 -16.52 11.70 2.25
CA LYS A 83 -16.46 11.51 3.71
C LYS A 83 -15.07 11.73 4.26
N LEU A 84 -14.03 11.31 3.55
CA LEU A 84 -12.65 11.34 4.04
C LEU A 84 -11.95 12.67 3.78
N LYS A 85 -12.27 13.36 2.69
CA LYS A 85 -11.62 14.62 2.35
C LYS A 85 -11.74 15.67 3.46
N PRO A 86 -12.93 15.95 4.01
CA PRO A 86 -13.05 16.93 5.11
C PRO A 86 -12.24 16.51 6.34
N VAL A 87 -12.21 15.22 6.66
CA VAL A 87 -11.43 14.69 7.78
C VAL A 87 -9.94 14.93 7.53
N TYR A 88 -9.47 14.59 6.35
CA TYR A 88 -8.07 14.76 5.96
C TYR A 88 -7.64 16.23 6.05
N ASP A 89 -8.47 17.14 5.52
CA ASP A 89 -8.16 18.58 5.52
C ASP A 89 -8.08 19.15 6.93
N SER A 90 -8.81 18.57 7.88
CA SER A 90 -8.84 19.05 9.27
C SER A 90 -7.68 18.52 10.13
N LEU A 91 -6.93 17.53 9.64
CA LEU A 91 -5.88 16.87 10.40
C LEU A 91 -4.52 17.56 10.23
N ASP A 92 -3.67 17.46 11.26
CA ASP A 92 -2.26 17.85 11.17
C ASP A 92 -1.45 16.81 10.37
N ALA A 93 -0.16 17.09 10.16
CA ALA A 93 0.71 16.21 9.36
C ALA A 93 0.82 14.80 9.93
N VAL A 94 0.93 14.67 11.25
CA VAL A 94 1.08 13.36 11.91
C VAL A 94 -0.20 12.53 11.76
N ARG A 95 -1.35 13.16 12.01
CA ARG A 95 -2.64 12.47 11.90
C ARG A 95 -3.01 12.14 10.47
N ARG A 96 -2.61 12.98 9.50
CA ARG A 96 -2.76 12.66 8.09
C ARG A 96 -1.98 11.40 7.72
N CYS A 97 -0.76 11.25 8.23
CA CYS A 97 0.03 10.03 8.03
C CYS A 97 -0.68 8.80 8.59
N ALA A 98 -1.30 8.90 9.76
CA ALA A 98 -2.08 7.81 10.34
C ALA A 98 -3.27 7.42 9.46
N LEU A 99 -3.99 8.41 8.93
CA LEU A 99 -5.12 8.16 8.03
C LEU A 99 -4.67 7.50 6.74
N ILE A 100 -3.58 7.96 6.15
CA ILE A 100 -3.01 7.35 4.94
C ILE A 100 -2.64 5.90 5.21
N ASN A 101 -2.03 5.60 6.36
CA ASN A 101 -1.70 4.24 6.77
C ASN A 101 -2.95 3.36 6.85
N MET A 102 -4.03 3.86 7.44
CA MET A 102 -5.29 3.13 7.53
C MET A 102 -5.85 2.80 6.14
N VAL A 103 -5.87 3.78 5.24
CA VAL A 103 -6.33 3.57 3.86
C VAL A 103 -5.43 2.56 3.14
N PHE A 104 -4.13 2.65 3.34
CA PHE A 104 -3.15 1.75 2.74
C PHE A 104 -3.41 0.29 3.15
N GLN A 105 -3.74 0.05 4.41
CA GLN A 105 -3.96 -1.30 4.92
C GLN A 105 -5.38 -1.83 4.66
N MET A 106 -6.39 -0.97 4.85
CA MET A 106 -7.80 -1.38 4.84
C MET A 106 -8.53 -1.08 3.54
N GLY A 107 -7.95 -0.21 2.71
CA GLY A 107 -8.61 0.33 1.54
C GLY A 107 -9.52 1.50 1.90
N GLU A 108 -9.82 2.32 0.89
CA GLU A 108 -10.63 3.54 1.03
C GLU A 108 -12.02 3.25 1.58
N THR A 109 -12.68 2.23 1.05
CA THR A 109 -14.06 1.88 1.43
C THR A 109 -14.12 1.43 2.90
N GLY A 110 -13.14 0.65 3.35
CA GLY A 110 -13.09 0.19 4.74
C GLY A 110 -12.95 1.35 5.72
N VAL A 111 -12.09 2.31 5.42
CA VAL A 111 -11.89 3.49 6.28
C VAL A 111 -13.11 4.40 6.26
N ALA A 112 -13.72 4.62 5.10
CA ALA A 112 -14.93 5.43 5.00
C ALA A 112 -16.08 4.84 5.83
N GLY A 113 -16.25 3.52 5.84
CA GLY A 113 -17.23 2.85 6.68
C GLY A 113 -16.94 3.02 8.17
N PHE A 114 -15.69 3.11 8.54
CA PHE A 114 -15.25 3.27 9.92
C PHE A 114 -15.56 4.66 10.49
N THR A 115 -15.60 5.68 9.64
CA THR A 115 -15.84 7.06 10.07
C THR A 115 -17.31 7.41 10.23
N ASN A 116 -18.20 6.52 9.92
CA ASN A 116 -19.62 6.69 10.18
C ASN A 116 -19.92 6.40 11.66
#